data_e3ade283eec25fe42d2681fea8d377ec
#
_entry.id   e3ade283eec25fe42d2681fea8d377ec
#
_cell.length_a   1.000
_cell.length_b   1.000
_cell.length_c   1.000
_cell.angle_alpha   90.00
_cell.angle_beta   90.00
_cell.angle_gamma   90.00
#
_symmetry.space_group_name_H-M   'P 1'
#
loop_
_entity.id
_entity.type
_entity.pdbx_description
1 polymer ?
#
loop_
_entity_poly.entity_id
_entity_poly.type
_entity_poly.pdbx_seq_one_letter_code
_entity_poly.pdbx_strand_id
1 'polypeptide(L)'
;MKSRFPEKRSSFIPSPETGAQSAQLSLPCSAWECSYRRSASNIENAALREGSMGHTLFKPLLLTSALLACTPLAQAASTLVYCSEASPAGFDPSQYTSGTDFDASAETVFNRLTQFKRGGTEVEPGLATRWDVSPDGLTYTFHLRDGVKFHTADYFTPTRAFNADDVLFTFNRLLDANHPFRKAYPSESPYFTDMGLNTTIKSVEKVDPLTVKFTLNNIDAAFVQNLAMSFASIQSAEYADQLLKEGKAEDLNQKPIGTGPFVFKRYQKDSQIRYAGNTEYWKPEDVKIDNLIFSISSDAAVRMQKLKAGECQVSGYPRPQDIEEMKKDPKLKVLSQPGFNLGFLAYNVTHAPLDQLKVRQALDMAIDKPAIIKAVYQSAGQLAENALPPGQWSYDPTIKDAPHDLTKAKQLLKEAGVAPGTKIDLWAMTVQRASNPNARMSAQMIQSDWEKIGIKANIVSYEWGEYIKRAKAGEHDAMIYGWTGDNGDPDNWLGVLYSCAAVKGSNYAKWCDPAYDKLVQQAKLTSNRDERIKLYQQAQHILKQQVPITPIANSKVFQPMRQEVQDFKISPFGLTPFYGVSLGTVK
;
A
#
# COMPACT_ATOMS: atom_id res chain seq x y z
N MET A 1 22.04 -17.58 -55.35
CA MET A 1 21.30 -18.83 -55.53
C MET A 1 19.88 -18.63 -55.01
N LYS A 2 18.93 -18.75 -55.90
CA LYS A 2 17.47 -18.58 -55.72
C LYS A 2 16.86 -19.83 -55.13
N SER A 3 15.89 -19.72 -54.20
CA SER A 3 14.67 -20.60 -54.10
C SER A 3 13.81 -20.04 -52.96
N ARG A 4 12.75 -19.42 -53.24
CA ARG A 4 11.37 -19.80 -53.60
C ARG A 4 10.53 -20.20 -52.36
N PHE A 5 9.55 -19.28 -52.08
CA PHE A 5 8.32 -19.50 -51.29
C PHE A 5 7.40 -20.56 -51.89
N PRO A 6 6.42 -21.06 -51.13
CA PRO A 6 5.05 -21.01 -51.65
C PRO A 6 4.02 -20.37 -50.70
N GLU A 7 3.15 -19.57 -51.34
CA GLU A 7 1.84 -19.12 -50.87
C GLU A 7 0.90 -20.29 -50.60
N LYS A 8 0.01 -20.12 -49.61
CA LYS A 8 -1.29 -20.80 -49.56
C LYS A 8 -2.42 -19.84 -49.22
N ARG A 9 -3.40 -19.94 -50.09
CA ARG A 9 -4.62 -19.23 -50.37
C ARG A 9 -5.60 -19.10 -49.20
N SER A 10 -6.32 -17.98 -49.24
CA SER A 10 -7.58 -17.65 -48.62
C SER A 10 -8.72 -18.64 -48.92
N SER A 11 -9.59 -18.88 -47.94
CA SER A 11 -10.97 -19.30 -48.19
C SER A 11 -11.92 -18.41 -47.35
N PHE A 12 -12.73 -17.65 -48.09
CA PHE A 12 -13.94 -16.97 -47.70
C PHE A 12 -15.03 -17.96 -47.30
N ILE A 13 -15.78 -17.70 -46.24
CA ILE A 13 -17.16 -18.18 -46.05
C ILE A 13 -17.98 -17.07 -45.41
N PRO A 14 -19.24 -16.82 -45.84
CA PRO A 14 -20.00 -15.61 -45.63
C PRO A 14 -20.92 -15.65 -44.41
N SER A 15 -21.33 -14.44 -43.97
CA SER A 15 -22.41 -14.18 -43.01
C SER A 15 -23.80 -14.52 -43.59
N PRO A 16 -24.78 -14.81 -42.75
CA PRO A 16 -26.16 -14.45 -43.07
C PRO A 16 -26.74 -13.46 -42.01
N GLU A 17 -27.48 -12.53 -42.57
CA GLU A 17 -28.34 -11.56 -41.89
C GLU A 17 -29.66 -12.16 -41.40
N THR A 18 -30.23 -11.43 -40.43
CA THR A 18 -31.65 -11.18 -40.14
C THR A 18 -32.51 -12.24 -39.47
N GLY A 19 -33.21 -11.76 -38.42
CA GLY A 19 -34.45 -12.35 -37.94
C GLY A 19 -34.76 -12.10 -36.47
N ALA A 20 -35.40 -10.95 -36.20
CA ALA A 20 -36.01 -10.68 -34.90
C ALA A 20 -37.22 -11.61 -34.68
N GLN A 21 -37.27 -12.27 -33.53
CA GLN A 21 -38.55 -12.65 -32.92
C GLN A 21 -38.37 -12.84 -31.41
N SER A 22 -39.16 -12.06 -30.67
CA SER A 22 -39.39 -12.16 -29.24
C SER A 22 -40.01 -13.48 -28.84
N ALA A 23 -39.39 -14.22 -27.93
CA ALA A 23 -40.03 -15.29 -27.20
C ALA A 23 -39.74 -15.15 -25.71
N GLN A 24 -40.75 -14.79 -24.95
CA GLN A 24 -40.80 -14.94 -23.51
C GLN A 24 -40.68 -16.43 -23.17
N LEU A 25 -39.68 -16.79 -22.42
CA LEU A 25 -39.59 -18.09 -21.75
C LEU A 25 -39.55 -17.86 -20.24
N SER A 26 -40.67 -18.21 -19.62
CA SER A 26 -40.84 -18.40 -18.20
C SER A 26 -39.95 -19.52 -17.70
N LEU A 27 -39.11 -19.23 -16.69
CA LEU A 27 -38.38 -20.23 -15.91
C LEU A 27 -39.13 -20.54 -14.60
N PRO A 28 -39.19 -21.81 -14.18
CA PRO A 28 -39.92 -22.20 -12.97
C PRO A 28 -39.12 -21.86 -11.71
N CYS A 29 -39.79 -21.29 -10.71
CA CYS A 29 -39.32 -21.16 -9.35
C CYS A 29 -39.02 -22.53 -8.72
N SER A 30 -37.80 -22.74 -8.31
CA SER A 30 -37.43 -23.86 -7.44
C SER A 30 -37.78 -23.55 -5.97
N ALA A 31 -38.42 -24.53 -5.36
CA ALA A 31 -38.95 -24.53 -4.01
C ALA A 31 -37.87 -24.32 -2.93
N TRP A 32 -37.83 -23.14 -2.31
CA TRP A 32 -37.20 -22.90 -1.00
C TRP A 32 -37.71 -21.60 -0.31
N GLU A 33 -38.94 -21.21 -0.58
CA GLU A 33 -39.62 -20.13 0.17
C GLU A 33 -41.04 -20.59 0.57
N CYS A 34 -41.16 -21.46 1.59
CA CYS A 34 -42.39 -21.68 2.33
C CYS A 34 -42.11 -22.47 3.60
N SER A 35 -41.57 -21.82 4.62
CA SER A 35 -41.59 -22.38 5.97
C SER A 35 -41.25 -21.35 7.05
N TYR A 36 -41.96 -20.21 7.07
CA TYR A 36 -41.94 -19.30 8.24
C TYR A 36 -43.19 -18.44 8.31
N ARG A 37 -44.36 -19.09 8.38
CA ARG A 37 -45.62 -18.50 8.89
C ARG A 37 -46.57 -19.60 9.30
N ARG A 38 -46.46 -20.07 10.56
CA ARG A 38 -47.54 -20.69 11.37
C ARG A 38 -46.98 -21.09 12.73
N SER A 39 -47.04 -20.18 13.70
CA SER A 39 -47.14 -20.49 15.13
C SER A 39 -47.30 -19.16 15.89
N ALA A 40 -48.47 -18.61 15.81
CA ALA A 40 -48.95 -17.60 16.74
C ALA A 40 -50.48 -17.64 16.70
N SER A 41 -51.04 -18.56 17.43
CA SER A 41 -52.42 -18.51 17.98
C SER A 41 -52.69 -19.82 18.69
N ASN A 42 -52.75 -19.79 19.99
CA ASN A 42 -53.58 -20.57 20.89
C ASN A 42 -52.91 -20.71 22.25
N ILE A 43 -53.08 -19.75 23.13
CA ILE A 43 -53.17 -19.94 24.58
C ILE A 43 -54.10 -18.81 25.07
N GLU A 44 -55.37 -19.10 25.09
CA GLU A 44 -56.36 -18.47 25.99
C GLU A 44 -57.31 -19.57 26.46
N ASN A 45 -57.64 -19.49 27.74
CA ASN A 45 -58.70 -20.23 28.47
C ASN A 45 -58.34 -21.59 29.07
N ALA A 46 -57.99 -21.54 30.36
CA ALA A 46 -58.62 -22.43 31.39
C ALA A 46 -58.51 -21.75 32.77
N ALA A 47 -59.60 -21.12 33.16
CA ALA A 47 -59.84 -20.61 34.51
C ALA A 47 -60.57 -21.63 35.39
N LEU A 48 -60.23 -21.54 36.65
CA LEU A 48 -61.08 -21.91 37.84
C LEU A 48 -61.41 -23.38 38.12
N ARG A 49 -60.83 -23.87 39.19
CA ARG A 49 -61.60 -24.56 40.26
C ARG A 49 -60.89 -24.46 41.61
N GLU A 50 -61.60 -23.89 42.56
CA GLU A 50 -61.30 -23.83 43.96
C GLU A 50 -61.40 -25.23 44.63
N GLY A 51 -60.59 -25.42 45.67
CA GLY A 51 -60.70 -26.59 46.57
C GLY A 51 -59.91 -26.33 47.85
N SER A 52 -60.67 -26.13 48.92
CA SER A 52 -60.40 -25.74 50.31
C SER A 52 -59.67 -26.79 51.17
N MET A 53 -59.00 -26.25 52.23
CA MET A 53 -58.72 -26.77 53.59
C MET A 53 -57.40 -27.51 53.85
N GLY A 54 -56.73 -26.98 54.88
CA GLY A 54 -55.87 -27.74 55.76
C GLY A 54 -54.74 -26.98 56.43
N HIS A 55 -54.97 -26.33 57.59
CA HIS A 55 -53.96 -25.77 58.48
C HIS A 55 -52.97 -26.81 58.98
N THR A 56 -51.68 -26.53 58.97
CA THR A 56 -50.75 -26.82 60.05
C THR A 56 -49.52 -25.94 60.02
N LEU A 57 -49.24 -25.26 61.11
CA LEU A 57 -48.07 -24.44 61.41
C LEU A 57 -46.79 -25.29 61.48
N PHE A 58 -45.77 -24.95 60.72
CA PHE A 58 -44.39 -25.19 61.09
C PHE A 58 -43.51 -24.09 60.48
N LYS A 59 -42.87 -23.29 61.33
CA LYS A 59 -41.79 -22.42 60.96
C LYS A 59 -40.53 -23.26 60.77
N PRO A 60 -39.80 -23.08 59.72
CA PRO A 60 -38.33 -23.13 59.80
C PRO A 60 -37.60 -21.88 59.29
N LEU A 61 -36.59 -21.61 60.01
CA LEU A 61 -35.51 -20.68 59.95
C LEU A 61 -35.03 -20.45 58.49
N LEU A 62 -35.10 -19.18 58.03
CA LEU A 62 -34.47 -18.70 56.81
C LEU A 62 -32.95 -18.58 57.02
N LEU A 63 -32.19 -19.54 56.53
CA LEU A 63 -30.77 -19.37 56.18
C LEU A 63 -30.71 -19.03 54.68
N THR A 64 -30.76 -17.76 54.37
CA THR A 64 -30.45 -17.25 53.01
C THR A 64 -28.94 -17.27 52.81
N SER A 65 -28.43 -18.37 52.26
CA SER A 65 -27.10 -18.40 51.67
C SER A 65 -27.13 -17.60 50.37
N ALA A 66 -26.67 -16.37 50.43
CA ALA A 66 -26.38 -15.57 49.22
C ALA A 66 -25.16 -16.17 48.52
N LEU A 67 -25.38 -17.11 47.59
CA LEU A 67 -24.40 -17.42 46.54
C LEU A 67 -24.31 -16.19 45.62
N LEU A 68 -23.35 -15.31 45.86
CA LEU A 68 -22.87 -14.40 44.85
C LEU A 68 -22.28 -15.27 43.73
N ALA A 69 -23.07 -15.53 42.69
CA ALA A 69 -22.57 -16.04 41.44
C ALA A 69 -21.70 -14.94 40.82
N CYS A 70 -20.37 -15.01 41.03
CA CYS A 70 -19.39 -14.34 40.18
C CYS A 70 -19.48 -14.97 38.78
N THR A 71 -20.45 -14.52 37.99
CA THR A 71 -20.39 -14.75 36.54
C THR A 71 -19.20 -13.97 36.03
N PRO A 72 -18.20 -14.63 35.44
CA PRO A 72 -17.18 -13.88 34.73
C PRO A 72 -17.94 -13.10 33.65
N LEU A 73 -17.85 -11.77 33.70
CA LEU A 73 -18.26 -10.92 32.60
C LEU A 73 -17.41 -11.36 31.40
N ALA A 74 -18.01 -12.18 30.52
CA ALA A 74 -17.42 -12.50 29.24
C ALA A 74 -17.25 -11.16 28.50
N GLN A 75 -16.05 -10.62 28.51
CA GLN A 75 -15.72 -9.41 27.75
C GLN A 75 -15.91 -9.78 26.28
N ALA A 76 -16.84 -9.12 25.61
CA ALA A 76 -17.04 -9.33 24.18
C ALA A 76 -15.74 -9.04 23.43
N ALA A 77 -15.34 -9.96 22.54
CA ALA A 77 -14.12 -9.82 21.76
C ALA A 77 -14.13 -8.49 20.99
N SER A 78 -13.08 -7.70 21.17
CA SER A 78 -12.92 -6.40 20.51
C SER A 78 -12.70 -6.59 19.01
N THR A 79 -13.52 -5.93 18.17
CA THR A 79 -13.40 -5.99 16.71
C THR A 79 -13.24 -4.59 16.16
N LEU A 80 -12.12 -4.36 15.46
CA LEU A 80 -11.88 -3.14 14.71
C LEU A 80 -12.06 -3.43 13.21
N VAL A 81 -12.91 -2.63 12.57
CA VAL A 81 -13.11 -2.68 11.12
C VAL A 81 -12.46 -1.45 10.49
N TYR A 82 -11.53 -1.68 9.60
CA TYR A 82 -10.90 -0.68 8.74
C TYR A 82 -11.55 -0.70 7.36
N CYS A 83 -12.13 0.41 6.94
CA CYS A 83 -12.62 0.59 5.58
C CYS A 83 -11.44 0.93 4.65
N SER A 84 -10.90 -0.10 3.98
CA SER A 84 -9.80 0.01 3.01
C SER A 84 -10.30 0.40 1.63
N GLU A 85 -9.44 1.03 0.86
CA GLU A 85 -9.75 1.58 -0.47
C GLU A 85 -9.59 0.60 -1.63
N ALA A 86 -8.82 -0.48 -1.44
CA ALA A 86 -8.56 -1.46 -2.49
C ALA A 86 -8.19 -2.84 -1.92
N SER A 87 -8.26 -3.84 -2.78
CA SER A 87 -7.71 -5.17 -2.55
C SER A 87 -6.19 -5.14 -2.64
N PRO A 88 -5.45 -5.82 -1.73
CA PRO A 88 -4.03 -6.05 -1.93
C PRO A 88 -3.80 -6.99 -3.13
N ALA A 89 -2.70 -6.79 -3.84
CA ALA A 89 -2.27 -7.67 -4.91
C ALA A 89 -1.71 -8.99 -4.36
N GLY A 90 -1.21 -8.99 -3.12
CA GLY A 90 -0.76 -10.16 -2.40
C GLY A 90 -0.21 -9.84 -1.01
N PHE A 91 0.42 -10.83 -0.40
CA PHE A 91 0.87 -10.78 0.99
C PHE A 91 2.37 -11.03 1.20
N ASP A 92 3.16 -11.17 0.13
CA ASP A 92 4.63 -11.15 0.23
C ASP A 92 5.14 -9.72 0.06
N PRO A 93 5.51 -9.00 1.14
CA PRO A 93 5.83 -7.57 1.06
C PRO A 93 7.00 -7.24 0.14
N SER A 94 7.89 -8.21 -0.13
CA SER A 94 9.05 -7.99 -1.00
C SER A 94 8.67 -7.70 -2.46
N GLN A 95 7.46 -8.10 -2.88
CA GLN A 95 7.02 -8.00 -4.28
C GLN A 95 6.31 -6.68 -4.62
N TYR A 96 6.02 -5.84 -3.61
CA TYR A 96 5.12 -4.69 -3.76
C TYR A 96 5.78 -3.38 -3.33
N THR A 97 5.14 -2.26 -3.73
CA THR A 97 5.51 -0.90 -3.33
C THR A 97 4.27 -0.08 -2.93
N SER A 98 3.11 -0.73 -2.81
CA SER A 98 1.85 -0.05 -2.50
C SER A 98 1.53 -0.13 -1.01
N GLY A 99 1.10 0.99 -0.41
CA GLY A 99 0.63 1.02 0.98
C GLY A 99 -0.53 0.06 1.24
N THR A 100 -1.40 -0.20 0.25
CA THR A 100 -2.49 -1.19 0.37
C THR A 100 -1.97 -2.60 0.66
N ASP A 101 -0.90 -3.01 -0.06
CA ASP A 101 -0.28 -4.32 0.13
C ASP A 101 0.45 -4.39 1.48
N PHE A 102 1.11 -3.30 1.87
CA PHE A 102 1.85 -3.23 3.14
C PHE A 102 0.93 -3.20 4.35
N ASP A 103 -0.16 -2.42 4.31
CA ASP A 103 -1.17 -2.40 5.39
C ASP A 103 -1.75 -3.80 5.60
N ALA A 104 -2.03 -4.54 4.51
CA ALA A 104 -2.59 -5.88 4.57
C ALA A 104 -1.58 -6.96 4.98
N SER A 105 -0.28 -6.73 4.84
CA SER A 105 0.77 -7.74 5.07
C SER A 105 1.82 -7.30 6.11
N ALA A 106 2.69 -6.38 5.75
CA ALA A 106 3.85 -5.98 6.56
C ALA A 106 3.47 -5.38 7.92
N GLU A 107 2.38 -4.58 7.96
CA GLU A 107 1.92 -3.90 9.19
C GLU A 107 0.99 -4.76 10.05
N THR A 108 0.56 -5.89 9.53
CA THR A 108 -0.34 -6.82 10.24
C THR A 108 0.35 -8.15 10.58
N VAL A 109 0.89 -8.84 9.57
CA VAL A 109 1.32 -10.25 9.68
C VAL A 109 2.80 -10.39 10.03
N PHE A 110 3.63 -9.42 9.62
CA PHE A 110 5.08 -9.57 9.69
C PHE A 110 5.75 -8.61 10.67
N ASN A 111 7.02 -8.88 10.97
CA ASN A 111 7.96 -7.95 11.58
C ASN A 111 9.25 -7.91 10.75
N ARG A 112 10.10 -6.92 11.04
CA ARG A 112 11.38 -6.64 10.39
C ARG A 112 12.51 -6.70 11.43
N LEU A 113 13.76 -6.74 10.99
CA LEU A 113 14.91 -6.67 11.92
C LEU A 113 14.92 -5.36 12.69
N THR A 114 14.71 -4.27 12.01
CA THR A 114 14.50 -2.92 12.55
C THR A 114 13.10 -2.44 12.17
N GLN A 115 12.56 -1.48 12.88
CA GLN A 115 11.24 -0.92 12.59
C GLN A 115 11.24 0.59 12.83
N PHE A 116 10.27 1.30 12.26
CA PHE A 116 10.06 2.70 12.60
C PHE A 116 9.23 2.83 13.86
N LYS A 117 9.60 3.80 14.70
CA LYS A 117 8.80 4.19 15.87
C LYS A 117 7.40 4.65 15.43
N ARG A 118 6.37 4.15 16.09
CA ARG A 118 4.97 4.50 15.76
C ARG A 118 4.76 6.02 15.68
N GLY A 119 4.30 6.48 14.52
CA GLY A 119 4.04 7.89 14.23
C GLY A 119 5.30 8.74 14.01
N GLY A 120 6.48 8.13 13.90
CA GLY A 120 7.78 8.78 13.68
C GLY A 120 8.56 8.20 12.52
N THR A 121 9.75 8.77 12.27
CA THR A 121 10.71 8.33 11.25
C THR A 121 11.97 7.73 11.86
N GLU A 122 12.07 7.72 13.19
CA GLU A 122 13.20 7.14 13.92
C GLU A 122 13.16 5.62 13.83
N VAL A 123 14.32 5.01 13.60
CA VAL A 123 14.48 3.55 13.60
C VAL A 123 14.70 3.07 15.04
N GLU A 124 13.99 2.01 15.40
CA GLU A 124 14.12 1.31 16.69
C GLU A 124 14.28 -0.21 16.48
N PRO A 125 14.73 -0.97 17.50
CA PRO A 125 14.78 -2.43 17.46
C PRO A 125 13.43 -3.09 17.14
N GLY A 126 13.45 -4.06 16.22
CA GLY A 126 12.33 -4.96 15.91
C GLY A 126 12.63 -6.40 16.33
N LEU A 127 12.78 -7.31 15.35
CA LEU A 127 13.25 -8.69 15.59
C LEU A 127 14.74 -8.75 15.98
N ALA A 128 15.54 -7.75 15.61
CA ALA A 128 16.83 -7.53 16.22
C ALA A 128 16.69 -6.68 17.48
N THR A 129 17.37 -7.06 18.56
CA THR A 129 17.41 -6.30 19.83
C THR A 129 18.39 -5.14 19.77
N ARG A 130 19.45 -5.29 18.95
CA ARG A 130 20.50 -4.31 18.66
C ARG A 130 21.29 -4.72 17.43
N TRP A 131 22.10 -3.81 16.92
CA TRP A 131 23.05 -4.08 15.84
C TRP A 131 24.36 -3.33 16.07
N ASP A 132 25.45 -3.90 15.58
CA ASP A 132 26.78 -3.34 15.60
C ASP A 132 27.21 -3.05 14.16
N VAL A 133 27.91 -1.92 13.93
CA VAL A 133 28.42 -1.53 12.61
C VAL A 133 29.94 -1.45 12.69
N SER A 134 30.62 -2.08 11.73
CA SER A 134 32.09 -2.02 11.66
C SER A 134 32.57 -0.58 11.36
N PRO A 135 33.80 -0.22 11.75
CA PRO A 135 34.33 1.13 11.56
C PRO A 135 34.40 1.58 10.09
N ASP A 136 34.50 0.65 9.16
CA ASP A 136 34.46 0.92 7.71
C ASP A 136 33.04 1.04 7.14
N GLY A 137 32.01 0.81 7.96
CA GLY A 137 30.61 0.89 7.54
C GLY A 137 30.15 -0.23 6.61
N LEU A 138 30.95 -1.29 6.43
CA LEU A 138 30.68 -2.36 5.47
C LEU A 138 30.10 -3.63 6.11
N THR A 139 30.13 -3.75 7.44
CA THR A 139 29.61 -4.92 8.13
C THR A 139 28.60 -4.51 9.19
N TYR A 140 27.43 -5.14 9.17
CA TYR A 140 26.35 -4.96 10.12
C TYR A 140 26.07 -6.30 10.81
N THR A 141 26.21 -6.37 12.14
CA THR A 141 25.92 -7.56 12.93
C THR A 141 24.65 -7.33 13.74
N PHE A 142 23.59 -8.07 13.43
CA PHE A 142 22.31 -7.99 14.12
C PHE A 142 22.18 -9.11 15.14
N HIS A 143 21.83 -8.76 16.39
CA HIS A 143 21.53 -9.69 17.47
C HIS A 143 20.02 -9.87 17.56
N LEU A 144 19.57 -11.09 17.29
CA LEU A 144 18.16 -11.41 17.13
C LEU A 144 17.46 -11.59 18.49
N ARG A 145 16.17 -11.34 18.51
CA ARG A 145 15.30 -11.57 19.67
C ARG A 145 15.02 -13.07 19.81
N ASP A 146 15.28 -13.61 20.99
CA ASP A 146 15.00 -15.01 21.32
C ASP A 146 13.50 -15.23 21.61
N GLY A 147 13.01 -16.45 21.37
CA GLY A 147 11.68 -16.90 21.76
C GLY A 147 10.52 -16.31 20.94
N VAL A 148 10.77 -15.57 19.85
CA VAL A 148 9.73 -15.04 18.96
C VAL A 148 9.08 -16.17 18.19
N LYS A 149 7.74 -16.27 18.28
CA LYS A 149 6.97 -17.33 17.61
C LYS A 149 6.41 -16.87 16.27
N PHE A 150 6.46 -17.77 15.28
CA PHE A 150 5.66 -17.61 14.07
C PHE A 150 4.19 -17.94 14.32
N HIS A 151 3.31 -17.40 13.49
CA HIS A 151 1.88 -17.69 13.54
C HIS A 151 1.58 -19.16 13.28
N THR A 152 0.60 -19.70 14.00
CA THR A 152 -0.04 -20.97 13.70
C THR A 152 -1.32 -20.72 12.89
N ALA A 153 -1.49 -21.48 11.80
CA ALA A 153 -2.67 -21.46 10.94
C ALA A 153 -3.06 -22.90 10.54
N ASP A 154 -4.25 -23.09 9.99
CA ASP A 154 -4.73 -24.41 9.55
C ASP A 154 -3.82 -25.08 8.51
N TYR A 155 -3.01 -24.29 7.80
CA TYR A 155 -2.09 -24.74 6.74
C TYR A 155 -0.63 -24.78 7.19
N PHE A 156 -0.28 -24.33 8.40
CA PHE A 156 1.09 -24.36 8.93
C PHE A 156 1.12 -24.32 10.45
N THR A 157 1.91 -25.19 11.05
CA THR A 157 2.24 -25.18 12.48
C THR A 157 3.76 -25.11 12.63
N PRO A 158 4.32 -24.00 13.17
CA PRO A 158 5.77 -23.89 13.36
C PRO A 158 6.28 -24.89 14.38
N THR A 159 7.45 -25.51 14.13
CA THR A 159 8.10 -26.44 15.06
C THR A 159 9.20 -25.77 15.88
N ARG A 160 9.59 -24.55 15.52
CA ARG A 160 10.62 -23.75 16.19
C ARG A 160 10.27 -22.26 16.25
N ALA A 161 10.95 -21.54 17.12
CA ALA A 161 10.93 -20.09 17.15
C ALA A 161 11.73 -19.48 15.97
N PHE A 162 11.51 -18.19 15.72
CA PHE A 162 12.30 -17.37 14.80
C PHE A 162 13.79 -17.44 15.15
N ASN A 163 14.61 -17.53 14.13
CA ASN A 163 16.07 -17.50 14.26
C ASN A 163 16.76 -16.97 13.00
N ALA A 164 18.10 -17.09 12.95
CA ALA A 164 18.92 -16.62 11.83
C ALA A 164 18.58 -17.26 10.48
N ASP A 165 18.06 -18.50 10.44
CA ASP A 165 17.73 -19.18 9.19
C ASP A 165 16.59 -18.48 8.44
N ASP A 166 15.65 -17.85 9.17
CA ASP A 166 14.54 -17.07 8.59
C ASP A 166 15.05 -15.78 7.96
N VAL A 167 16.04 -15.14 8.58
CA VAL A 167 16.69 -13.95 8.00
C VAL A 167 17.46 -14.33 6.73
N LEU A 168 18.22 -15.43 6.78
CA LEU A 168 18.95 -15.94 5.62
C LEU A 168 17.99 -16.27 4.47
N PHE A 169 16.90 -16.99 4.74
CA PHE A 169 15.88 -17.28 3.72
C PHE A 169 15.35 -16.00 3.10
N THR A 170 14.93 -15.05 3.94
CA THR A 170 14.29 -13.79 3.49
C THR A 170 15.18 -13.03 2.50
N PHE A 171 16.47 -12.87 2.82
CA PHE A 171 17.36 -12.06 1.99
C PHE A 171 18.04 -12.86 0.88
N ASN A 172 18.43 -14.13 1.13
CA ASN A 172 19.13 -14.91 0.11
C ASN A 172 18.24 -15.26 -1.09
N ARG A 173 16.92 -15.47 -0.88
CA ARG A 173 16.00 -15.63 -2.02
C ARG A 173 15.91 -14.39 -2.92
N LEU A 174 16.22 -13.20 -2.38
CA LEU A 174 16.25 -11.95 -3.13
C LEU A 174 17.61 -11.70 -3.81
N LEU A 175 18.70 -12.13 -3.15
CA LEU A 175 20.07 -11.96 -3.62
C LEU A 175 20.45 -12.99 -4.69
N ASP A 176 20.13 -14.27 -4.47
CA ASP A 176 20.53 -15.35 -5.35
C ASP A 176 19.44 -15.75 -6.32
N ALA A 177 19.65 -15.46 -7.61
CA ALA A 177 18.75 -15.90 -8.69
C ALA A 177 18.61 -17.43 -8.79
N ASN A 178 19.59 -18.19 -8.22
CA ASN A 178 19.57 -19.64 -8.20
C ASN A 178 18.93 -20.23 -6.95
N HIS A 179 18.50 -19.39 -6.00
CA HIS A 179 17.84 -19.88 -4.79
C HIS A 179 16.64 -20.79 -5.13
N PRO A 180 16.50 -21.98 -4.53
CA PRO A 180 15.47 -22.96 -4.88
C PRO A 180 14.04 -22.36 -4.84
N PHE A 181 13.74 -21.58 -3.82
CA PHE A 181 12.42 -20.92 -3.68
C PHE A 181 12.17 -19.92 -4.81
N ARG A 182 13.19 -19.11 -5.17
CA ARG A 182 13.06 -18.13 -6.27
C ARG A 182 12.87 -18.80 -7.63
N LYS A 183 13.46 -19.98 -7.84
CA LYS A 183 13.23 -20.79 -9.06
C LYS A 183 11.84 -21.39 -9.10
N ALA A 184 11.31 -21.84 -7.95
CA ALA A 184 9.97 -22.41 -7.85
C ALA A 184 8.87 -21.35 -7.98
N TYR A 185 9.13 -20.15 -7.45
CA TYR A 185 8.22 -19.00 -7.52
C TYR A 185 9.00 -17.73 -7.92
N PRO A 186 9.24 -17.54 -9.23
CA PRO A 186 9.89 -16.34 -9.74
C PRO A 186 9.06 -15.10 -9.44
N SER A 187 9.65 -14.13 -8.77
CA SER A 187 9.00 -12.87 -8.43
C SER A 187 9.98 -11.70 -8.55
N GLU A 188 9.45 -10.53 -8.86
CA GLU A 188 10.19 -9.27 -8.81
C GLU A 188 10.18 -8.74 -7.38
N SER A 189 11.22 -7.99 -7.02
CA SER A 189 11.35 -7.36 -5.72
C SER A 189 11.76 -5.89 -5.94
N PRO A 190 10.78 -5.03 -6.31
CA PRO A 190 11.07 -3.68 -6.82
C PRO A 190 11.87 -2.83 -5.84
N TYR A 191 11.50 -2.73 -4.57
CA TYR A 191 12.31 -1.96 -3.61
C TYR A 191 13.74 -2.48 -3.49
N PHE A 192 13.91 -3.81 -3.43
CA PHE A 192 15.21 -4.42 -3.29
C PHE A 192 16.13 -4.12 -4.49
N THR A 193 15.57 -4.09 -5.70
CA THR A 193 16.31 -3.78 -6.94
C THR A 193 16.42 -2.28 -7.21
N ASP A 194 15.34 -1.52 -7.02
CA ASP A 194 15.28 -0.10 -7.35
C ASP A 194 16.19 0.73 -6.42
N MET A 195 16.35 0.30 -5.15
CA MET A 195 17.31 0.89 -4.22
C MET A 195 18.73 0.33 -4.37
N GLY A 196 18.95 -0.61 -5.27
CA GLY A 196 20.27 -1.22 -5.55
C GLY A 196 20.76 -2.14 -4.44
N LEU A 197 19.89 -2.65 -3.55
CA LEU A 197 20.28 -3.54 -2.45
C LEU A 197 20.84 -4.88 -2.96
N ASN A 198 20.38 -5.33 -4.13
CA ASN A 198 20.91 -6.52 -4.82
C ASN A 198 22.38 -6.41 -5.24
N THR A 199 22.91 -5.19 -5.33
CA THR A 199 24.33 -4.91 -5.63
C THR A 199 25.08 -4.39 -4.39
N THR A 200 24.38 -3.79 -3.45
CA THR A 200 24.94 -3.26 -2.20
C THR A 200 25.25 -4.40 -1.22
N ILE A 201 24.33 -5.36 -1.03
CA ILE A 201 24.53 -6.49 -0.12
C ILE A 201 25.41 -7.53 -0.81
N LYS A 202 26.58 -7.81 -0.22
CA LYS A 202 27.51 -8.84 -0.68
C LYS A 202 27.11 -10.23 -0.17
N SER A 203 26.80 -10.33 1.13
CA SER A 203 26.39 -11.58 1.75
C SER A 203 25.54 -11.33 3.00
N VAL A 204 24.71 -12.33 3.33
CA VAL A 204 24.02 -12.46 4.61
C VAL A 204 24.39 -13.81 5.19
N GLU A 205 25.01 -13.82 6.38
CA GLU A 205 25.61 -14.99 6.99
C GLU A 205 25.06 -15.22 8.40
N LYS A 206 24.81 -16.48 8.72
CA LYS A 206 24.51 -16.92 10.08
C LYS A 206 25.81 -17.04 10.87
N VAL A 207 25.95 -16.26 11.92
CA VAL A 207 27.07 -16.37 12.87
C VAL A 207 26.76 -17.45 13.90
N ASP A 208 25.55 -17.37 14.47
CA ASP A 208 24.98 -18.38 15.38
C ASP A 208 23.42 -18.32 15.24
N PRO A 209 22.64 -19.13 15.98
CA PRO A 209 21.17 -19.13 15.84
C PRO A 209 20.50 -17.78 16.07
N LEU A 210 21.08 -16.88 16.84
CA LEU A 210 20.53 -15.56 17.19
C LEU A 210 21.41 -14.39 16.73
N THR A 211 22.36 -14.64 15.81
CA THR A 211 23.23 -13.60 15.28
C THR A 211 23.39 -13.73 13.77
N VAL A 212 23.08 -12.66 13.03
CA VAL A 212 23.28 -12.59 11.58
C VAL A 212 24.20 -11.43 11.23
N LYS A 213 25.01 -11.63 10.19
CA LYS A 213 25.95 -10.64 9.68
C LYS A 213 25.62 -10.32 8.22
N PHE A 214 25.41 -9.03 7.94
CA PHE A 214 25.35 -8.49 6.59
C PHE A 214 26.72 -7.90 6.25
N THR A 215 27.26 -8.28 5.11
CA THR A 215 28.44 -7.65 4.52
C THR A 215 28.02 -6.89 3.28
N LEU A 216 28.45 -5.65 3.15
CA LEU A 216 28.15 -4.79 2.01
C LEU A 216 29.35 -4.69 1.07
N ASN A 217 29.08 -4.51 -0.22
CA ASN A 217 30.09 -4.17 -1.23
C ASN A 217 30.51 -2.70 -1.14
N ASN A 218 29.57 -1.84 -0.75
CA ASN A 218 29.76 -0.40 -0.62
C ASN A 218 28.95 0.10 0.58
N ILE A 219 29.37 1.23 1.16
CA ILE A 219 28.59 1.90 2.20
C ILE A 219 27.21 2.24 1.65
N ASP A 220 26.18 1.99 2.44
CA ASP A 220 24.82 2.50 2.22
C ASP A 220 24.36 3.25 3.47
N ALA A 221 24.33 4.57 3.37
CA ALA A 221 23.99 5.45 4.49
C ALA A 221 22.55 5.26 5.01
N ALA A 222 21.66 4.67 4.20
CA ALA A 222 20.28 4.38 4.55
C ALA A 222 20.03 2.91 4.88
N PHE A 223 21.07 2.07 4.98
CA PHE A 223 20.92 0.61 5.08
C PHE A 223 19.99 0.16 6.21
N VAL A 224 20.17 0.68 7.42
CA VAL A 224 19.35 0.31 8.59
C VAL A 224 17.91 0.78 8.43
N GLN A 225 17.70 1.98 7.87
CA GLN A 225 16.37 2.50 7.52
C GLN A 225 15.70 1.64 6.45
N ASN A 226 16.46 1.18 5.45
CA ASN A 226 15.95 0.30 4.40
C ASN A 226 15.49 -1.04 4.99
N LEU A 227 16.18 -1.58 5.99
CA LEU A 227 15.76 -2.79 6.70
C LEU A 227 14.53 -2.61 7.60
N ALA A 228 14.12 -1.36 7.89
CA ALA A 228 12.87 -1.04 8.58
C ALA A 228 11.67 -0.91 7.64
N MET A 229 11.88 -0.86 6.33
CA MET A 229 10.81 -0.76 5.34
C MET A 229 10.05 -2.08 5.19
N SER A 230 8.80 -1.98 4.75
CA SER A 230 7.86 -3.09 4.65
C SER A 230 8.37 -4.27 3.81
N PHE A 231 9.11 -4.01 2.72
CA PHE A 231 9.67 -5.07 1.85
C PHE A 231 10.64 -6.00 2.58
N ALA A 232 11.30 -5.51 3.66
CA ALA A 232 12.28 -6.27 4.46
C ALA A 232 11.63 -7.14 5.55
N SER A 233 10.35 -7.42 5.45
CA SER A 233 9.60 -8.30 6.35
C SER A 233 10.16 -9.71 6.36
N ILE A 234 10.42 -10.24 7.56
CA ILE A 234 11.04 -11.56 7.72
C ILE A 234 10.01 -12.66 7.50
N GLN A 235 10.37 -13.60 6.64
CA GLN A 235 9.56 -14.76 6.24
C GLN A 235 10.05 -16.02 6.97
N SER A 236 9.15 -16.97 7.24
CA SER A 236 9.53 -18.27 7.84
C SER A 236 10.22 -19.17 6.81
N ALA A 237 11.47 -19.54 7.08
CA ALA A 237 12.19 -20.52 6.28
C ALA A 237 11.51 -21.91 6.35
N GLU A 238 11.02 -22.30 7.53
CA GLU A 238 10.33 -23.58 7.74
C GLU A 238 9.03 -23.67 6.91
N TYR A 239 8.25 -22.60 6.86
CA TYR A 239 7.04 -22.55 6.02
C TYR A 239 7.40 -22.59 4.53
N ALA A 240 8.41 -21.84 4.12
CA ALA A 240 8.88 -21.86 2.75
C ALA A 240 9.37 -23.26 2.32
N ASP A 241 10.09 -23.97 3.18
CA ASP A 241 10.52 -25.35 2.94
C ASP A 241 9.33 -26.32 2.81
N GLN A 242 8.29 -26.14 3.63
CA GLN A 242 7.05 -26.91 3.49
C GLN A 242 6.42 -26.65 2.12
N LEU A 243 6.25 -25.38 1.74
CA LEU A 243 5.64 -24.99 0.45
C LEU A 243 6.42 -25.52 -0.75
N LEU A 244 7.76 -25.51 -0.68
CA LEU A 244 8.60 -26.11 -1.72
C LEU A 244 8.38 -27.61 -1.86
N LYS A 245 8.34 -28.35 -0.74
CA LYS A 245 8.08 -29.79 -0.73
C LYS A 245 6.70 -30.14 -1.28
N GLU A 246 5.72 -29.28 -1.05
CA GLU A 246 4.35 -29.44 -1.53
C GLU A 246 4.15 -28.96 -2.98
N GLY A 247 5.14 -28.28 -3.58
CA GLY A 247 5.00 -27.66 -4.92
C GLY A 247 4.04 -26.48 -4.94
N LYS A 248 3.91 -25.73 -3.83
CA LYS A 248 2.97 -24.61 -3.64
C LYS A 248 3.69 -23.33 -3.24
N ALA A 249 4.85 -23.06 -3.83
CA ALA A 249 5.67 -21.90 -3.44
C ALA A 249 4.92 -20.55 -3.57
N GLU A 250 3.95 -20.43 -4.48
CA GLU A 250 3.09 -19.26 -4.63
C GLU A 250 2.18 -18.99 -3.42
N ASP A 251 1.88 -19.99 -2.59
CA ASP A 251 1.10 -19.81 -1.36
C ASP A 251 1.79 -18.88 -0.36
N LEU A 252 3.11 -18.66 -0.44
CA LEU A 252 3.81 -17.65 0.36
C LEU A 252 3.19 -16.26 0.18
N ASN A 253 2.73 -15.95 -1.04
CA ASN A 253 2.07 -14.68 -1.39
C ASN A 253 0.54 -14.67 -1.15
N GLN A 254 -0.07 -15.80 -0.83
CA GLN A 254 -1.52 -15.91 -0.68
C GLN A 254 -1.95 -16.27 0.75
N LYS A 255 -1.11 -17.01 1.46
CA LYS A 255 -1.34 -17.54 2.80
C LYS A 255 -0.16 -17.18 3.72
N PRO A 256 -0.06 -15.90 4.13
CA PRO A 256 1.11 -15.41 4.82
C PRO A 256 1.24 -16.01 6.23
N ILE A 257 2.47 -16.33 6.62
CA ILE A 257 2.89 -16.71 7.97
C ILE A 257 4.00 -15.77 8.41
N GLY A 258 3.78 -15.03 9.48
CA GLY A 258 4.75 -14.10 10.05
C GLY A 258 4.81 -14.16 11.56
N THR A 259 5.49 -13.18 12.14
CA THR A 259 5.67 -13.01 13.59
C THR A 259 4.92 -11.79 14.12
N GLY A 260 4.10 -11.16 13.28
CA GLY A 260 3.46 -9.87 13.53
C GLY A 260 2.30 -9.89 14.54
N PRO A 261 1.72 -8.72 14.81
CA PRO A 261 0.68 -8.55 15.84
C PRO A 261 -0.66 -9.17 15.48
N PHE A 262 -0.89 -9.51 14.21
CA PHE A 262 -2.16 -10.08 13.75
C PHE A 262 -1.94 -11.33 12.91
N VAL A 263 -2.69 -12.39 13.21
CA VAL A 263 -2.67 -13.67 12.49
C VAL A 263 -3.67 -13.61 11.35
N PHE A 264 -3.22 -13.83 10.12
CA PHE A 264 -4.08 -13.91 8.95
C PHE A 264 -5.06 -15.08 9.05
N LYS A 265 -6.34 -14.83 8.73
CA LYS A 265 -7.39 -15.86 8.77
C LYS A 265 -8.02 -16.10 7.40
N ARG A 266 -8.36 -15.04 6.66
CA ARG A 266 -9.05 -15.19 5.38
C ARG A 266 -8.95 -13.91 4.54
N TYR A 267 -8.82 -14.08 3.24
CA TYR A 267 -8.97 -13.03 2.25
C TYR A 267 -10.07 -13.39 1.25
N GLN A 268 -10.95 -12.43 0.99
CA GLN A 268 -11.92 -12.44 -0.11
C GLN A 268 -11.69 -11.19 -0.93
N LYS A 269 -11.16 -11.37 -2.13
CA LYS A 269 -10.85 -10.24 -3.03
C LYS A 269 -12.09 -9.35 -3.20
N ASP A 270 -11.87 -8.03 -3.22
CA ASP A 270 -12.88 -6.96 -3.39
C ASP A 270 -13.98 -6.96 -2.30
N SER A 271 -13.77 -7.67 -1.20
CA SER A 271 -14.72 -7.77 -0.10
C SER A 271 -14.06 -7.51 1.25
N GLN A 272 -13.25 -8.44 1.75
CA GLN A 272 -12.66 -8.28 3.09
C GLN A 272 -11.41 -9.14 3.31
N ILE A 273 -10.60 -8.69 4.29
CA ILE A 273 -9.55 -9.49 4.89
C ILE A 273 -9.84 -9.60 6.38
N ARG A 274 -9.62 -10.77 6.96
CA ARG A 274 -9.82 -11.02 8.39
C ARG A 274 -8.55 -11.48 9.06
N TYR A 275 -8.29 -10.91 10.23
CA TYR A 275 -7.17 -11.26 11.10
C TYR A 275 -7.67 -11.46 12.53
N ALA A 276 -6.96 -12.28 13.30
CA ALA A 276 -7.09 -12.36 14.75
C ALA A 276 -5.88 -11.73 15.43
N GLY A 277 -6.06 -11.12 16.58
CA GLY A 277 -4.95 -10.66 17.41
C GLY A 277 -4.02 -11.83 17.77
N ASN A 278 -2.72 -11.62 17.66
CA ASN A 278 -1.71 -12.63 17.98
C ASN A 278 -1.47 -12.68 19.50
N THR A 279 -2.08 -13.63 20.19
CA THR A 279 -1.95 -13.81 21.64
C THR A 279 -0.56 -14.24 22.10
N GLU A 280 0.29 -14.68 21.17
CA GLU A 280 1.68 -15.07 21.41
C GLU A 280 2.69 -14.03 20.88
N TYR A 281 2.23 -12.82 20.62
CA TYR A 281 3.09 -11.75 20.10
C TYR A 281 4.18 -11.39 21.11
N TRP A 282 5.40 -11.22 20.64
CA TRP A 282 6.56 -10.92 21.47
C TRP A 282 6.49 -9.57 22.23
N LYS A 283 5.54 -8.70 21.84
CA LYS A 283 5.23 -7.43 22.50
C LYS A 283 3.72 -7.35 22.78
N PRO A 284 3.21 -8.09 23.77
CA PRO A 284 1.77 -8.31 23.98
C PRO A 284 1.00 -7.01 24.24
N GLU A 285 1.64 -5.97 24.77
CA GLU A 285 1.02 -4.65 24.98
C GLU A 285 0.62 -3.94 23.69
N ASP A 286 1.12 -4.37 22.54
CA ASP A 286 0.75 -3.83 21.24
C ASP A 286 -0.46 -4.57 20.60
N VAL A 287 -0.93 -5.69 21.19
CA VAL A 287 -2.10 -6.43 20.70
C VAL A 287 -3.29 -6.20 21.62
N LYS A 288 -4.08 -5.16 21.30
CA LYS A 288 -5.25 -4.73 22.10
C LYS A 288 -6.58 -4.96 21.37
N ILE A 289 -6.53 -5.57 20.20
CA ILE A 289 -7.68 -5.86 19.33
C ILE A 289 -7.71 -7.36 19.08
N ASP A 290 -8.83 -8.02 19.38
CA ASP A 290 -8.98 -9.46 19.17
C ASP A 290 -9.24 -9.81 17.70
N ASN A 291 -10.00 -8.97 16.98
CA ASN A 291 -10.31 -9.16 15.57
C ASN A 291 -10.07 -7.86 14.80
N LEU A 292 -9.29 -7.96 13.72
CA LEU A 292 -9.08 -6.87 12.77
C LEU A 292 -9.67 -7.28 11.42
N ILE A 293 -10.54 -6.43 10.86
CA ILE A 293 -11.20 -6.68 9.58
C ILE A 293 -10.90 -5.52 8.64
N PHE A 294 -10.35 -5.80 7.47
CA PHE A 294 -10.30 -4.84 6.37
C PHE A 294 -11.55 -5.03 5.52
N SER A 295 -12.47 -4.06 5.56
CA SER A 295 -13.65 -3.99 4.70
C SER A 295 -13.31 -3.20 3.45
N ILE A 296 -13.19 -3.89 2.31
CA ILE A 296 -12.71 -3.29 1.07
C ILE A 296 -13.86 -2.56 0.37
N SER A 297 -13.63 -1.28 0.05
CA SER A 297 -14.57 -0.46 -0.72
C SER A 297 -13.81 0.64 -1.46
N SER A 298 -13.80 0.59 -2.78
CA SER A 298 -13.07 1.57 -3.61
C SER A 298 -13.71 2.97 -3.60
N ASP A 299 -15.03 3.06 -3.37
CA ASP A 299 -15.73 4.34 -3.31
C ASP A 299 -15.58 5.02 -1.94
N ALA A 300 -14.95 6.19 -1.91
CA ALA A 300 -14.71 6.92 -0.67
C ALA A 300 -15.99 7.51 -0.05
N ALA A 301 -17.04 7.78 -0.84
CA ALA A 301 -18.31 8.22 -0.28
C ALA A 301 -18.97 7.06 0.48
N VAL A 302 -18.89 5.85 -0.05
CA VAL A 302 -19.36 4.64 0.63
C VAL A 302 -18.56 4.41 1.90
N ARG A 303 -17.22 4.52 1.88
CA ARG A 303 -16.39 4.41 3.09
C ARG A 303 -16.77 5.44 4.16
N MET A 304 -17.03 6.70 3.75
CA MET A 304 -17.51 7.73 4.66
C MET A 304 -18.86 7.36 5.30
N GLN A 305 -19.83 6.87 4.52
CA GLN A 305 -21.12 6.46 5.07
C GLN A 305 -21.00 5.28 6.03
N LYS A 306 -20.18 4.28 5.72
CA LYS A 306 -19.88 3.16 6.61
C LYS A 306 -19.25 3.64 7.94
N LEU A 307 -18.31 4.58 7.87
CA LEU A 307 -17.70 5.17 9.07
C LEU A 307 -18.73 5.89 9.94
N LYS A 308 -19.61 6.71 9.34
CA LYS A 308 -20.70 7.43 10.05
C LYS A 308 -21.71 6.46 10.66
N ALA A 309 -22.06 5.39 9.95
CA ALA A 309 -22.97 4.34 10.41
C ALA A 309 -22.34 3.46 11.53
N GLY A 310 -21.00 3.48 11.70
CA GLY A 310 -20.30 2.63 12.65
C GLY A 310 -19.99 1.22 12.14
N GLU A 311 -20.15 1.01 10.83
CA GLU A 311 -19.74 -0.24 10.18
C GLU A 311 -18.21 -0.36 10.06
N CYS A 312 -17.50 0.78 10.12
CA CYS A 312 -16.05 0.85 10.24
C CYS A 312 -15.68 1.74 11.43
N GLN A 313 -14.57 1.44 12.10
CA GLN A 313 -13.99 2.29 13.13
C GLN A 313 -12.95 3.25 12.57
N VAL A 314 -12.26 2.88 11.51
CA VAL A 314 -11.24 3.69 10.82
C VAL A 314 -11.49 3.63 9.33
N SER A 315 -11.27 4.74 8.60
CA SER A 315 -11.43 4.78 7.15
C SER A 315 -10.18 5.35 6.49
N GLY A 316 -9.68 4.69 5.44
CA GLY A 316 -8.58 5.18 4.63
C GLY A 316 -9.02 6.25 3.62
N TYR A 317 -8.12 7.15 3.27
CA TYR A 317 -8.18 8.06 2.12
C TYR A 317 -9.55 8.77 1.94
N PRO A 318 -9.96 9.66 2.87
CA PRO A 318 -11.20 10.43 2.74
C PRO A 318 -11.08 11.44 1.59
N ARG A 319 -12.20 11.78 0.96
CA ARG A 319 -12.21 12.87 -0.03
C ARG A 319 -11.98 14.21 0.69
N PRO A 320 -11.18 15.13 0.15
CA PRO A 320 -10.93 16.44 0.76
C PRO A 320 -12.21 17.22 1.08
N GLN A 321 -13.22 17.12 0.23
CA GLN A 321 -14.53 17.77 0.39
C GLN A 321 -15.34 17.27 1.59
N ASP A 322 -15.10 16.04 2.05
CA ASP A 322 -15.86 15.42 3.14
C ASP A 322 -15.25 15.74 4.53
N ILE A 323 -14.01 16.24 4.57
CA ILE A 323 -13.25 16.46 5.81
C ILE A 323 -13.98 17.39 6.77
N GLU A 324 -14.53 18.51 6.28
CA GLU A 324 -15.19 19.50 7.15
C GLU A 324 -16.54 18.97 7.70
N GLU A 325 -17.21 18.10 6.97
CA GLU A 325 -18.41 17.40 7.45
C GLU A 325 -18.03 16.37 8.53
N MET A 326 -16.98 15.57 8.29
CA MET A 326 -16.50 14.58 9.26
C MET A 326 -16.05 15.22 10.57
N LYS A 327 -15.39 16.40 10.54
CA LYS A 327 -14.97 17.14 11.75
C LYS A 327 -16.14 17.66 12.58
N LYS A 328 -17.30 17.90 11.96
CA LYS A 328 -18.52 18.37 12.64
C LYS A 328 -19.33 17.22 13.25
N ASP A 329 -19.08 15.99 12.86
CA ASP A 329 -19.80 14.83 13.40
C ASP A 329 -19.23 14.48 14.80
N PRO A 330 -20.03 14.56 15.88
CA PRO A 330 -19.56 14.29 17.23
C PRO A 330 -19.15 12.83 17.47
N LYS A 331 -19.54 11.92 16.59
CA LYS A 331 -19.16 10.49 16.64
C LYS A 331 -17.78 10.23 16.03
N LEU A 332 -17.24 11.21 15.30
CA LEU A 332 -15.99 11.08 14.55
C LEU A 332 -14.90 11.98 15.10
N LYS A 333 -13.68 11.58 14.88
CA LYS A 333 -12.49 12.43 14.98
C LYS A 333 -11.65 12.29 13.73
N VAL A 334 -11.00 13.39 13.33
CA VAL A 334 -10.16 13.42 12.13
C VAL A 334 -8.77 13.88 12.54
N LEU A 335 -7.83 12.96 12.55
CA LEU A 335 -6.42 13.30 12.69
C LEU A 335 -5.89 13.86 11.39
N SER A 336 -4.93 14.77 11.45
CA SER A 336 -4.26 15.28 10.24
C SER A 336 -2.82 15.68 10.51
N GLN A 337 -1.97 15.54 9.49
CA GLN A 337 -0.59 16.02 9.49
C GLN A 337 -0.17 16.43 8.07
N PRO A 338 0.91 17.23 7.91
CA PRO A 338 1.55 17.40 6.61
C PRO A 338 1.92 16.04 6.03
N GLY A 339 1.59 15.82 4.76
CA GLY A 339 1.92 14.55 4.09
C GLY A 339 3.37 14.56 3.62
N PHE A 340 4.04 13.44 3.78
CA PHE A 340 5.35 13.18 3.20
C PHE A 340 5.16 12.59 1.79
N ASN A 341 4.43 13.31 0.93
CA ASN A 341 3.95 12.82 -0.34
C ASN A 341 4.08 13.84 -1.47
N LEU A 342 4.04 13.33 -2.71
CA LEU A 342 4.03 14.09 -3.95
C LEU A 342 3.05 13.44 -4.92
N GLY A 343 2.09 14.19 -5.45
CA GLY A 343 1.32 13.83 -6.64
C GLY A 343 1.99 14.42 -7.87
N PHE A 344 2.15 13.63 -8.91
CA PHE A 344 2.84 14.04 -10.14
C PHE A 344 2.30 13.34 -11.38
N LEU A 345 2.65 13.88 -12.54
CA LEU A 345 2.47 13.26 -13.84
C LEU A 345 3.84 12.77 -14.32
N ALA A 346 3.96 11.49 -14.66
CA ALA A 346 5.18 10.93 -15.27
C ALA A 346 5.01 10.84 -16.78
N TYR A 347 6.07 11.16 -17.52
CA TYR A 347 6.16 11.04 -18.97
C TYR A 347 7.05 9.84 -19.33
N ASN A 348 6.53 8.86 -20.05
CA ASN A 348 7.35 7.76 -20.57
C ASN A 348 8.25 8.27 -21.69
N VAL A 349 9.50 8.53 -21.34
CA VAL A 349 10.47 9.10 -22.31
C VAL A 349 10.92 8.13 -23.39
N THR A 350 10.46 6.87 -23.36
CA THR A 350 10.73 5.90 -24.43
C THR A 350 9.70 5.94 -25.55
N HIS A 351 8.62 6.71 -25.37
CA HIS A 351 7.55 6.87 -26.36
C HIS A 351 7.60 8.23 -27.04
N ALA A 352 7.59 8.23 -28.39
CA ALA A 352 7.46 9.48 -29.14
C ALA A 352 6.03 10.02 -29.00
N PRO A 353 5.84 11.35 -28.88
CA PRO A 353 6.87 12.40 -28.91
C PRO A 353 7.45 12.76 -27.54
N LEU A 354 7.16 11.99 -26.47
CA LEU A 354 7.58 12.28 -25.08
C LEU A 354 9.10 12.05 -24.86
N ASP A 355 9.77 11.38 -25.78
CA ASP A 355 11.24 11.29 -25.87
C ASP A 355 11.91 12.66 -26.02
N GLN A 356 11.21 13.65 -26.61
CA GLN A 356 11.71 15.00 -26.82
C GLN A 356 11.50 15.90 -25.59
N LEU A 357 12.59 16.49 -25.07
CA LEU A 357 12.53 17.39 -23.91
C LEU A 357 11.57 18.57 -24.14
N LYS A 358 11.58 19.20 -25.32
CA LYS A 358 10.71 20.34 -25.64
C LYS A 358 9.23 20.00 -25.53
N VAL A 359 8.86 18.77 -25.88
CA VAL A 359 7.47 18.29 -25.75
C VAL A 359 7.09 18.19 -24.28
N ARG A 360 7.92 17.56 -23.44
CA ARG A 360 7.65 17.46 -22.00
C ARG A 360 7.57 18.83 -21.34
N GLN A 361 8.46 19.76 -21.70
CA GLN A 361 8.40 21.15 -21.23
C GLN A 361 7.12 21.85 -21.66
N ALA A 362 6.65 21.64 -22.90
CA ALA A 362 5.40 22.22 -23.38
C ALA A 362 4.19 21.67 -22.63
N LEU A 363 4.17 20.37 -22.40
CA LEU A 363 3.09 19.70 -21.66
C LEU A 363 3.04 20.14 -20.19
N ASP A 364 4.20 20.30 -19.53
CA ASP A 364 4.31 20.82 -18.16
C ASP A 364 3.77 22.25 -18.05
N MET A 365 4.24 23.16 -18.93
CA MET A 365 3.84 24.57 -18.95
C MET A 365 2.37 24.79 -19.32
N ALA A 366 1.74 23.83 -19.98
CA ALA A 366 0.32 23.94 -20.38
C ALA A 366 -0.66 23.64 -19.24
N ILE A 367 -0.22 22.94 -18.17
CA ILE A 367 -1.09 22.51 -17.08
C ILE A 367 -1.35 23.67 -16.11
N ASP A 368 -2.63 24.01 -15.89
CA ASP A 368 -3.07 24.94 -14.84
C ASP A 368 -3.08 24.21 -13.48
N LYS A 369 -1.89 24.03 -12.87
CA LYS A 369 -1.74 23.33 -11.58
C LYS A 369 -2.50 24.01 -10.44
N PRO A 370 -2.52 25.36 -10.30
CA PRO A 370 -3.37 26.05 -9.31
C PRO A 370 -4.84 25.68 -9.41
N ALA A 371 -5.39 25.56 -10.64
CA ALA A 371 -6.78 25.14 -10.83
C ALA A 371 -6.99 23.69 -10.38
N ILE A 372 -6.05 22.79 -10.67
CA ILE A 372 -6.10 21.39 -10.17
C ILE A 372 -6.05 21.34 -8.65
N ILE A 373 -5.14 22.09 -7.99
CA ILE A 373 -5.07 22.18 -6.53
C ILE A 373 -6.42 22.61 -5.95
N LYS A 374 -7.00 23.67 -6.50
CA LYS A 374 -8.29 24.20 -6.04
C LYS A 374 -9.43 23.22 -6.21
N ALA A 375 -9.51 22.52 -7.34
CA ALA A 375 -10.63 21.66 -7.68
C ALA A 375 -10.52 20.26 -7.04
N VAL A 376 -9.32 19.68 -7.01
CA VAL A 376 -9.09 18.27 -6.65
C VAL A 376 -8.62 18.14 -5.20
N TYR A 377 -7.65 18.94 -4.78
CA TYR A 377 -7.04 18.85 -3.45
C TYR A 377 -7.68 19.79 -2.43
N GLN A 378 -8.32 20.87 -2.87
CA GLN A 378 -8.98 21.86 -2.00
C GLN A 378 -8.02 22.39 -0.91
N SER A 379 -8.48 22.43 0.37
CA SER A 379 -7.67 22.90 1.50
C SER A 379 -6.56 21.91 1.92
N ALA A 380 -6.56 20.72 1.35
CA ALA A 380 -5.56 19.70 1.63
C ALA A 380 -4.27 19.85 0.83
N GLY A 381 -4.33 20.46 -0.36
CA GLY A 381 -3.21 20.55 -1.29
C GLY A 381 -2.44 21.86 -1.24
N GLN A 382 -1.16 21.76 -1.56
CA GLN A 382 -0.31 22.89 -1.93
C GLN A 382 0.45 22.56 -3.22
N LEU A 383 0.79 23.59 -4.00
CA LEU A 383 1.56 23.40 -5.23
C LEU A 383 2.91 22.73 -4.92
N ALA A 384 3.22 21.67 -5.67
CA ALA A 384 4.55 21.07 -5.62
C ALA A 384 5.46 21.74 -6.66
N GLU A 385 6.57 22.29 -6.21
CA GLU A 385 7.56 22.95 -7.07
C GLU A 385 8.73 22.03 -7.45
N ASN A 386 8.90 20.92 -6.72
CA ASN A 386 10.05 20.04 -6.77
C ASN A 386 9.60 18.55 -6.77
N ALA A 387 10.50 17.67 -7.17
CA ALA A 387 10.34 16.22 -7.11
C ALA A 387 10.34 15.63 -5.68
N LEU A 388 10.69 16.42 -4.68
CA LEU A 388 10.65 16.07 -3.27
C LEU A 388 9.59 16.91 -2.53
N PRO A 389 8.96 16.38 -1.45
CA PRO A 389 8.10 17.18 -0.59
C PRO A 389 8.94 18.14 0.28
N PRO A 390 8.39 19.31 0.69
CA PRO A 390 9.13 20.27 1.52
C PRO A 390 9.64 19.75 2.86
N GLY A 391 9.04 18.67 3.39
CA GLY A 391 9.49 18.00 4.62
C GLY A 391 10.73 17.14 4.46
N GLN A 392 11.20 16.89 3.21
CA GLN A 392 12.41 16.11 2.97
C GLN A 392 13.64 16.96 3.27
N TRP A 393 14.56 16.42 4.07
CA TRP A 393 15.72 17.17 4.56
C TRP A 393 16.71 17.65 3.48
N SER A 394 16.66 17.11 2.27
CA SER A 394 17.44 17.56 1.11
C SER A 394 16.64 18.41 0.12
N TYR A 395 15.39 18.77 0.45
CA TYR A 395 14.55 19.60 -0.41
C TYR A 395 15.26 20.91 -0.77
N ASP A 396 15.26 21.23 -2.06
CA ASP A 396 15.83 22.50 -2.55
C ASP A 396 14.71 23.54 -2.76
N PRO A 397 14.60 24.56 -1.89
CA PRO A 397 13.57 25.58 -2.00
C PRO A 397 13.83 26.60 -3.13
N THR A 398 15.00 26.55 -3.76
CA THR A 398 15.34 27.43 -4.89
C THR A 398 14.71 26.98 -6.20
N ILE A 399 14.36 25.69 -6.31
CA ILE A 399 13.67 25.15 -7.48
C ILE A 399 12.22 25.65 -7.45
N LYS A 400 11.81 26.27 -8.57
CA LYS A 400 10.46 26.80 -8.76
C LYS A 400 9.74 26.08 -9.89
N ASP A 401 8.43 26.04 -9.78
CA ASP A 401 7.60 25.48 -10.84
C ASP A 401 7.71 26.28 -12.14
N ALA A 402 7.44 25.61 -13.27
CA ALA A 402 7.37 26.30 -14.56
C ALA A 402 6.11 27.19 -14.58
N PRO A 403 6.20 28.40 -15.15
CA PRO A 403 5.02 29.25 -15.28
C PRO A 403 4.01 28.62 -16.25
N HIS A 404 2.71 28.77 -15.95
CA HIS A 404 1.66 28.39 -16.88
C HIS A 404 1.68 29.33 -18.09
N ASP A 405 2.11 28.84 -19.26
CA ASP A 405 2.26 29.63 -20.49
C ASP A 405 1.91 28.81 -21.75
N LEU A 406 0.67 28.97 -22.18
CA LEU A 406 0.14 28.28 -23.38
C LEU A 406 0.80 28.77 -24.68
N THR A 407 1.26 30.01 -24.73
CA THR A 407 1.93 30.58 -25.92
C THR A 407 3.31 29.94 -26.11
N LYS A 408 4.08 29.87 -25.02
CA LYS A 408 5.37 29.21 -25.01
C LYS A 408 5.27 27.72 -25.26
N ALA A 409 4.27 27.08 -24.67
CA ALA A 409 3.99 25.64 -24.89
C ALA A 409 3.72 25.32 -26.37
N LYS A 410 2.87 26.12 -27.05
CA LYS A 410 2.63 25.99 -28.52
C LYS A 410 3.90 26.19 -29.33
N GLN A 411 4.73 27.17 -28.96
CA GLN A 411 5.99 27.40 -29.62
C GLN A 411 6.93 26.19 -29.51
N LEU A 412 7.07 25.61 -28.31
CA LEU A 412 7.90 24.44 -28.06
C LEU A 412 7.45 23.21 -28.87
N LEU A 413 6.13 22.95 -28.94
CA LEU A 413 5.58 21.87 -29.77
C LEU A 413 5.87 22.07 -31.25
N LYS A 414 5.73 23.29 -31.75
CA LYS A 414 6.09 23.65 -33.14
C LYS A 414 7.58 23.42 -33.40
N GLU A 415 8.45 23.86 -32.50
CA GLU A 415 9.91 23.65 -32.59
C GLU A 415 10.29 22.16 -32.52
N ALA A 416 9.52 21.35 -31.82
CA ALA A 416 9.67 19.91 -31.74
C ALA A 416 9.08 19.16 -32.94
N GLY A 417 8.40 19.86 -33.87
CA GLY A 417 7.80 19.26 -35.06
C GLY A 417 6.53 18.45 -34.74
N VAL A 418 5.87 18.71 -33.59
CA VAL A 418 4.66 17.98 -33.18
C VAL A 418 3.44 18.58 -33.89
N ALA A 419 2.73 17.75 -34.63
CA ALA A 419 1.52 18.17 -35.37
C ALA A 419 0.34 18.38 -34.41
N PRO A 420 -0.52 19.39 -34.66
CA PRO A 420 -1.79 19.53 -33.96
C PRO A 420 -2.64 18.26 -34.12
N GLY A 421 -3.28 17.83 -33.02
CA GLY A 421 -4.07 16.60 -32.99
C GLY A 421 -3.29 15.35 -32.62
N THR A 422 -1.98 15.47 -32.34
CA THR A 422 -1.17 14.36 -31.79
C THR A 422 -1.84 13.79 -30.55
N LYS A 423 -1.95 12.46 -30.51
CA LYS A 423 -2.59 11.72 -29.42
C LYS A 423 -1.56 11.29 -28.39
N ILE A 424 -1.95 11.34 -27.11
CA ILE A 424 -1.17 10.88 -25.96
C ILE A 424 -2.15 10.11 -25.03
N ASP A 425 -1.83 8.88 -24.67
CA ASP A 425 -2.57 8.13 -23.65
C ASP A 425 -2.19 8.63 -22.26
N LEU A 426 -3.13 9.30 -21.61
CA LEU A 426 -3.01 9.80 -20.24
C LEU A 426 -3.68 8.85 -19.26
N TRP A 427 -2.87 8.15 -18.51
CA TRP A 427 -3.38 7.17 -17.55
C TRP A 427 -3.77 7.84 -16.23
N ALA A 428 -4.96 7.49 -15.72
CA ALA A 428 -5.49 7.95 -14.45
C ALA A 428 -5.80 6.75 -13.54
N MET A 429 -5.16 6.74 -12.37
CA MET A 429 -5.40 5.69 -11.37
C MET A 429 -6.83 5.74 -10.83
N THR A 430 -7.39 4.57 -10.50
CA THR A 430 -8.76 4.43 -9.99
C THR A 430 -8.87 4.52 -8.47
N VAL A 431 -7.76 4.30 -7.76
CA VAL A 431 -7.70 4.40 -6.30
C VAL A 431 -7.46 5.83 -5.84
N GLN A 432 -7.98 6.16 -4.67
CA GLN A 432 -7.71 7.43 -4.02
C GLN A 432 -6.46 7.34 -3.14
N ARG A 433 -5.65 8.39 -3.20
CA ARG A 433 -4.47 8.57 -2.35
C ARG A 433 -4.43 10.01 -1.85
N ALA A 434 -3.73 10.26 -0.73
CA ALA A 434 -3.46 11.61 -0.29
C ALA A 434 -2.77 12.42 -1.40
N SER A 435 -1.79 11.80 -2.08
CA SER A 435 -1.06 12.39 -3.20
C SER A 435 -1.93 12.62 -4.45
N ASN A 436 -3.04 11.91 -4.61
CA ASN A 436 -3.99 12.03 -5.74
C ASN A 436 -5.42 11.70 -5.28
N PRO A 437 -6.15 12.65 -4.70
CA PRO A 437 -7.50 12.41 -4.16
C PRO A 437 -8.55 12.12 -5.25
N ASN A 438 -8.32 12.58 -6.48
CA ASN A 438 -9.16 12.30 -7.64
C ASN A 438 -8.36 12.41 -8.94
N ALA A 439 -7.62 11.35 -9.25
CA ALA A 439 -6.75 11.32 -10.44
C ALA A 439 -7.54 11.44 -11.76
N ARG A 440 -8.77 10.93 -11.82
CA ARG A 440 -9.62 11.07 -13.01
C ARG A 440 -9.97 12.52 -13.28
N MET A 441 -10.34 13.29 -12.26
CA MET A 441 -10.62 14.72 -12.39
C MET A 441 -9.37 15.49 -12.79
N SER A 442 -8.21 15.17 -12.19
CA SER A 442 -6.93 15.74 -12.59
C SER A 442 -6.63 15.47 -14.07
N ALA A 443 -6.84 14.23 -14.53
CA ALA A 443 -6.65 13.86 -15.93
C ALA A 443 -7.56 14.62 -16.88
N GLN A 444 -8.84 14.82 -16.53
CA GLN A 444 -9.79 15.60 -17.33
C GLN A 444 -9.37 17.08 -17.45
N MET A 445 -8.85 17.66 -16.37
CA MET A 445 -8.33 19.03 -16.39
C MET A 445 -7.07 19.13 -17.26
N ILE A 446 -6.11 18.20 -17.10
CA ILE A 446 -4.92 18.12 -17.93
C ILE A 446 -5.28 17.89 -19.41
N GLN A 447 -6.23 17.02 -19.71
CA GLN A 447 -6.75 16.80 -21.06
C GLN A 447 -7.24 18.11 -21.69
N SER A 448 -8.08 18.87 -20.94
CA SER A 448 -8.59 20.17 -21.41
C SER A 448 -7.46 21.19 -21.63
N ASP A 449 -6.44 21.21 -20.78
CA ASP A 449 -5.31 22.13 -20.92
C ASP A 449 -4.43 21.76 -22.12
N TRP A 450 -4.16 20.47 -22.32
CA TRP A 450 -3.38 19.99 -23.47
C TRP A 450 -4.11 20.20 -24.80
N GLU A 451 -5.44 20.15 -24.81
CA GLU A 451 -6.23 20.46 -26.00
C GLU A 451 -6.02 21.91 -26.47
N LYS A 452 -5.86 22.86 -25.52
CA LYS A 452 -5.57 24.29 -25.84
C LYS A 452 -4.26 24.49 -26.59
N ILE A 453 -3.31 23.55 -26.47
CA ILE A 453 -2.04 23.56 -27.18
C ILE A 453 -1.97 22.59 -28.37
N GLY A 454 -3.11 21.95 -28.71
CA GLY A 454 -3.25 21.08 -29.87
C GLY A 454 -2.91 19.60 -29.62
N ILE A 455 -2.75 19.16 -28.38
CA ILE A 455 -2.54 17.76 -28.01
C ILE A 455 -3.89 17.13 -27.60
N LYS A 456 -4.16 15.92 -28.11
CA LYS A 456 -5.34 15.14 -27.77
C LYS A 456 -5.01 14.04 -26.78
N ALA A 457 -5.30 14.25 -25.51
CA ALA A 457 -5.13 13.22 -24.51
C ALA A 457 -6.31 12.22 -24.52
N ASN A 458 -6.00 10.92 -24.50
CA ASN A 458 -6.96 9.85 -24.29
C ASN A 458 -6.84 9.33 -22.85
N ILE A 459 -7.88 9.48 -22.03
CA ILE A 459 -7.84 9.07 -20.63
C ILE A 459 -8.07 7.55 -20.53
N VAL A 460 -7.07 6.85 -19.98
CA VAL A 460 -7.08 5.39 -19.77
C VAL A 460 -7.05 5.11 -18.28
N SER A 461 -7.79 4.09 -17.84
CA SER A 461 -7.82 3.64 -16.43
C SER A 461 -7.93 2.12 -16.38
N TYR A 462 -7.26 1.54 -15.37
CA TYR A 462 -7.29 0.12 -15.07
C TYR A 462 -7.59 -0.08 -13.58
N GLU A 463 -7.96 -1.31 -13.19
CA GLU A 463 -7.92 -1.71 -11.79
C GLU A 463 -6.49 -1.53 -11.23
N TRP A 464 -6.35 -1.25 -9.92
CA TRP A 464 -5.08 -0.79 -9.35
C TRP A 464 -3.90 -1.73 -9.58
N GLY A 465 -4.06 -3.02 -9.34
CA GLY A 465 -2.98 -3.99 -9.54
C GLY A 465 -2.55 -4.07 -11.02
N GLU A 466 -3.53 -4.07 -11.93
CA GLU A 466 -3.28 -4.07 -13.37
C GLU A 466 -2.67 -2.75 -13.85
N TYR A 467 -3.07 -1.62 -13.26
CA TYR A 467 -2.49 -0.30 -13.53
C TYR A 467 -0.98 -0.30 -13.27
N ILE A 468 -0.56 -0.79 -12.11
CA ILE A 468 0.86 -0.87 -11.72
C ILE A 468 1.62 -1.85 -12.61
N LYS A 469 1.08 -3.05 -12.85
CA LYS A 469 1.70 -4.07 -13.68
C LYS A 469 1.99 -3.58 -15.10
N ARG A 470 1.00 -2.96 -15.75
CA ARG A 470 1.13 -2.40 -17.09
C ARG A 470 2.04 -1.18 -17.14
N ALA A 471 2.00 -0.33 -16.11
CA ALA A 471 2.90 0.81 -15.99
C ALA A 471 4.37 0.38 -15.87
N LYS A 472 4.66 -0.69 -15.11
CA LYS A 472 6.00 -1.30 -15.06
C LYS A 472 6.44 -1.81 -16.45
N ALA A 473 5.52 -2.40 -17.22
CA ALA A 473 5.78 -2.82 -18.59
C ALA A 473 5.99 -1.63 -19.55
N GLY A 474 5.67 -0.39 -19.14
CA GLY A 474 5.86 0.82 -19.94
C GLY A 474 4.80 1.04 -21.01
N GLU A 475 3.58 0.53 -20.81
CA GLU A 475 2.50 0.63 -21.81
C GLU A 475 1.87 2.03 -21.91
N HIS A 476 2.07 2.89 -20.91
CA HIS A 476 1.54 4.27 -20.87
C HIS A 476 2.43 5.23 -21.65
N ASP A 477 1.82 6.30 -22.16
CA ASP A 477 2.57 7.48 -22.63
C ASP A 477 2.81 8.44 -21.45
N ALA A 478 1.75 8.91 -20.81
CA ALA A 478 1.83 9.69 -19.59
C ALA A 478 0.92 9.10 -18.52
N MET A 479 1.30 9.19 -17.25
CA MET A 479 0.48 8.66 -16.16
C MET A 479 0.46 9.55 -14.94
N ILE A 480 -0.72 9.72 -14.33
CA ILE A 480 -0.88 10.34 -13.03
C ILE A 480 -0.49 9.31 -11.97
N TYR A 481 0.49 9.68 -11.15
CA TYR A 481 0.99 8.85 -10.07
C TYR A 481 1.27 9.71 -8.82
N GLY A 482 1.67 9.07 -7.76
CA GLY A 482 2.11 9.75 -6.55
C GLY A 482 2.98 8.84 -5.72
N TRP A 483 3.77 9.47 -4.88
CA TRP A 483 4.65 8.77 -3.95
C TRP A 483 4.51 9.32 -2.55
N THR A 484 4.58 8.45 -1.59
CA THR A 484 4.78 8.78 -0.17
C THR A 484 6.11 8.17 0.24
N GLY A 485 6.97 8.94 0.90
CA GLY A 485 8.27 8.42 1.33
C GLY A 485 8.12 7.33 2.38
N ASP A 486 8.94 6.28 2.28
CA ASP A 486 8.82 5.06 3.09
C ASP A 486 9.86 4.92 4.20
N ASN A 487 10.97 5.69 4.14
CA ASN A 487 12.06 5.59 5.11
C ASN A 487 12.67 6.93 5.56
N GLY A 488 12.12 8.05 5.11
CA GLY A 488 12.61 9.39 5.44
C GLY A 488 13.93 9.78 4.77
N ASP A 489 14.57 8.92 4.00
CA ASP A 489 15.78 9.22 3.23
C ASP A 489 15.44 9.69 1.80
N PRO A 490 16.15 10.70 1.24
CA PRO A 490 15.92 11.15 -0.14
C PRO A 490 16.14 10.06 -1.19
N ASP A 491 16.94 9.04 -0.91
CA ASP A 491 17.15 7.92 -1.82
C ASP A 491 15.86 7.17 -2.14
N ASN A 492 14.94 7.11 -1.18
CA ASN A 492 13.60 6.50 -1.39
C ASN A 492 12.75 7.25 -2.43
N TRP A 493 13.12 8.48 -2.77
CA TRP A 493 12.53 9.29 -3.81
C TRP A 493 13.41 9.30 -5.06
N LEU A 494 14.63 9.82 -4.91
CA LEU A 494 15.51 10.10 -6.04
C LEU A 494 16.11 8.82 -6.62
N GLY A 495 16.44 7.84 -5.77
CA GLY A 495 16.91 6.53 -6.20
C GLY A 495 15.77 5.66 -6.77
N VAL A 496 14.70 5.50 -6.02
CA VAL A 496 13.59 4.57 -6.34
C VAL A 496 12.78 5.02 -7.57
N LEU A 497 12.55 6.32 -7.74
CA LEU A 497 11.65 6.82 -8.79
C LEU A 497 12.37 7.28 -10.06
N TYR A 498 13.67 7.61 -10.00
CA TYR A 498 14.31 8.28 -11.14
C TYR A 498 15.70 7.73 -11.47
N SER A 499 16.27 6.78 -10.70
CA SER A 499 17.55 6.18 -11.05
C SER A 499 17.45 5.29 -12.29
N CYS A 500 18.59 5.06 -12.93
CA CYS A 500 18.69 4.12 -14.05
C CYS A 500 18.38 2.67 -13.64
N ALA A 501 18.73 2.28 -12.41
CA ALA A 501 18.42 0.96 -11.87
C ALA A 501 16.90 0.72 -11.75
N ALA A 502 16.14 1.77 -11.44
CA ALA A 502 14.69 1.69 -11.22
C ALA A 502 13.84 1.69 -12.51
N VAL A 503 14.43 1.79 -13.70
CA VAL A 503 13.70 1.87 -15.00
C VAL A 503 12.78 0.65 -15.24
N LYS A 504 13.19 -0.54 -14.78
CA LYS A 504 12.34 -1.77 -14.86
C LYS A 504 11.37 -1.90 -13.70
N GLY A 505 11.47 -1.06 -12.69
CA GLY A 505 10.67 -1.04 -11.46
C GLY A 505 9.77 0.19 -11.38
N SER A 506 10.02 1.02 -10.37
CA SER A 506 9.15 2.15 -9.98
C SER A 506 9.43 3.45 -10.74
N ASN A 507 10.44 3.50 -11.62
CA ASN A 507 10.69 4.64 -12.50
C ASN A 507 9.73 4.59 -13.70
N TYR A 508 8.52 5.09 -13.50
CA TYR A 508 7.48 5.11 -14.54
C TYR A 508 7.74 6.15 -15.64
N ALA A 509 8.64 7.09 -15.44
CA ALA A 509 9.10 7.96 -16.54
C ALA A 509 10.00 7.21 -17.52
N LYS A 510 10.51 6.01 -17.15
CA LYS A 510 11.48 5.22 -17.93
C LYS A 510 12.74 6.03 -18.29
N TRP A 511 12.99 7.08 -17.53
CA TRP A 511 14.08 8.03 -17.74
C TRP A 511 15.36 7.55 -17.04
N CYS A 512 16.49 7.69 -17.73
CA CYS A 512 17.81 7.36 -17.20
C CYS A 512 18.81 8.41 -17.68
N ASP A 513 19.40 9.15 -16.74
CA ASP A 513 20.44 10.15 -16.99
C ASP A 513 21.69 9.78 -16.18
N PRO A 514 22.83 9.47 -16.82
CA PRO A 514 24.04 9.06 -16.12
C PRO A 514 24.62 10.11 -15.17
N ALA A 515 24.43 11.41 -15.45
CA ALA A 515 24.92 12.48 -14.57
C ALA A 515 24.08 12.56 -13.30
N TYR A 516 22.76 12.45 -13.44
CA TYR A 516 21.83 12.32 -12.32
C TYR A 516 22.13 11.09 -11.47
N ASP A 517 22.22 9.93 -12.11
CA ASP A 517 22.43 8.64 -11.44
C ASP A 517 23.71 8.64 -10.62
N LYS A 518 24.80 9.20 -11.18
CA LYS A 518 26.07 9.36 -10.48
C LYS A 518 25.93 10.17 -9.19
N LEU A 519 25.19 11.27 -9.19
CA LEU A 519 24.98 12.11 -7.99
C LEU A 519 24.21 11.33 -6.91
N VAL A 520 23.14 10.65 -7.31
CA VAL A 520 22.33 9.83 -6.38
C VAL A 520 23.17 8.70 -5.79
N GLN A 521 23.95 7.98 -6.62
CA GLN A 521 24.83 6.92 -6.15
C GLN A 521 25.92 7.46 -5.20
N GLN A 522 26.55 8.59 -5.53
CA GLN A 522 27.53 9.19 -4.63
C GLN A 522 26.93 9.58 -3.28
N ALA A 523 25.70 10.10 -3.25
CA ALA A 523 25.01 10.43 -2.01
C ALA A 523 24.74 9.19 -1.12
N LYS A 524 24.60 8.00 -1.69
CA LYS A 524 24.45 6.74 -0.93
C LYS A 524 25.74 6.30 -0.27
N LEU A 525 26.89 6.62 -0.88
CA LEU A 525 28.22 6.14 -0.45
C LEU A 525 28.85 6.98 0.67
N THR A 526 28.19 8.04 1.15
CA THR A 526 28.69 8.87 2.24
C THR A 526 27.66 9.01 3.36
N SER A 527 28.10 8.95 4.61
CA SER A 527 27.28 9.24 5.79
C SER A 527 27.24 10.73 6.14
N ASN A 528 28.06 11.56 5.46
CA ASN A 528 28.10 13.01 5.70
C ASN A 528 26.82 13.66 5.16
N ARG A 529 25.95 14.10 6.05
CA ARG A 529 24.63 14.65 5.70
C ARG A 529 24.72 15.92 4.83
N ASP A 530 25.65 16.79 5.10
CA ASP A 530 25.80 18.05 4.34
C ASP A 530 26.29 17.81 2.91
N GLU A 531 27.15 16.81 2.71
CA GLU A 531 27.57 16.35 1.40
C GLU A 531 26.39 15.70 0.65
N ARG A 532 25.64 14.84 1.31
CA ARG A 532 24.41 14.22 0.74
C ARG A 532 23.39 15.28 0.30
N ILE A 533 23.17 16.34 1.11
CA ILE A 533 22.27 17.45 0.76
C ILE A 533 22.71 18.07 -0.56
N LYS A 534 23.99 18.42 -0.70
CA LYS A 534 24.52 19.04 -1.92
C LYS A 534 24.35 18.16 -3.16
N LEU A 535 24.65 16.87 -3.03
CA LEU A 535 24.52 15.90 -4.13
C LEU A 535 23.06 15.74 -4.57
N TYR A 536 22.16 15.58 -3.61
CA TYR A 536 20.72 15.44 -3.90
C TYR A 536 20.11 16.73 -4.45
N GLN A 537 20.56 17.91 -4.02
CA GLN A 537 20.11 19.18 -4.60
C GLN A 537 20.54 19.31 -6.06
N GLN A 538 21.80 18.96 -6.39
CA GLN A 538 22.24 18.91 -7.78
C GLN A 538 21.42 17.94 -8.63
N ALA A 539 21.10 16.77 -8.10
CA ALA A 539 20.23 15.81 -8.78
C ALA A 539 18.81 16.37 -9.04
N GLN A 540 18.22 17.10 -8.07
CA GLN A 540 16.92 17.76 -8.23
C GLN A 540 16.94 18.81 -9.35
N HIS A 541 18.03 19.56 -9.52
CA HIS A 541 18.19 20.51 -10.63
C HIS A 541 18.20 19.80 -11.99
N ILE A 542 18.88 18.66 -12.11
CA ILE A 542 18.86 17.86 -13.37
C ILE A 542 17.42 17.38 -13.66
N LEU A 543 16.71 16.84 -12.67
CA LEU A 543 15.30 16.44 -12.84
C LEU A 543 14.44 17.60 -13.35
N LYS A 544 14.58 18.79 -12.74
CA LYS A 544 13.85 19.98 -13.16
C LYS A 544 14.16 20.40 -14.58
N GLN A 545 15.40 20.30 -15.01
CA GLN A 545 15.81 20.63 -16.37
C GLN A 545 15.33 19.62 -17.41
N GLN A 546 15.34 18.33 -17.08
CA GLN A 546 15.00 17.23 -18.00
C GLN A 546 13.50 16.90 -18.06
N VAL A 547 12.71 17.36 -17.09
CA VAL A 547 11.25 17.22 -17.03
C VAL A 547 10.77 15.77 -17.30
N PRO A 548 11.31 14.74 -16.62
CA PRO A 548 10.74 13.40 -16.75
C PRO A 548 9.36 13.30 -16.06
N ILE A 549 9.09 14.23 -15.15
CA ILE A 549 7.80 14.37 -14.44
C ILE A 549 7.36 15.82 -14.37
N THR A 550 6.07 16.03 -14.20
CA THR A 550 5.47 17.28 -13.76
C THR A 550 4.99 17.11 -12.30
N PRO A 551 5.66 17.72 -11.29
CA PRO A 551 5.13 17.82 -9.95
C PRO A 551 3.79 18.57 -9.94
N ILE A 552 2.79 18.07 -9.19
CA ILE A 552 1.46 18.69 -9.13
C ILE A 552 1.20 19.21 -7.71
N ALA A 553 1.21 18.33 -6.72
CA ALA A 553 0.81 18.68 -5.36
C ALA A 553 1.56 17.91 -4.29
N ASN A 554 1.82 18.60 -3.16
CA ASN A 554 1.99 17.96 -1.86
C ASN A 554 0.69 18.14 -1.07
N SER A 555 0.29 17.17 -0.29
CA SER A 555 -1.00 17.24 0.41
C SER A 555 -0.92 16.77 1.86
N LYS A 556 -1.83 17.28 2.70
CA LYS A 556 -2.06 16.78 4.05
C LYS A 556 -2.62 15.37 4.01
N VAL A 557 -2.23 14.56 4.97
CA VAL A 557 -2.83 13.26 5.25
C VAL A 557 -3.91 13.43 6.31
N PHE A 558 -5.07 12.82 6.08
CA PHE A 558 -6.18 12.79 7.02
C PHE A 558 -6.53 11.35 7.37
N GLN A 559 -6.77 11.11 8.64
CA GLN A 559 -7.21 9.81 9.13
C GLN A 559 -8.50 9.98 9.94
N PRO A 560 -9.66 9.83 9.29
CA PRO A 560 -10.94 9.84 9.99
C PRO A 560 -11.19 8.51 10.69
N MET A 561 -11.71 8.60 11.91
CA MET A 561 -12.03 7.46 12.74
C MET A 561 -13.16 7.80 13.70
N ARG A 562 -13.74 6.77 14.28
CA ARG A 562 -14.73 6.93 15.34
C ARG A 562 -14.08 7.31 16.66
N GLN A 563 -14.87 7.92 17.57
CA GLN A 563 -14.37 8.40 18.88
C GLN A 563 -13.83 7.27 19.77
N GLU A 564 -14.38 6.07 19.65
CA GLU A 564 -13.95 4.89 20.42
C GLU A 564 -12.55 4.39 20.07
N VAL A 565 -11.99 4.72 18.90
CA VAL A 565 -10.61 4.34 18.54
C VAL A 565 -9.61 5.12 19.40
N GLN A 566 -8.77 4.43 20.14
CA GLN A 566 -7.75 5.03 21.01
C GLN A 566 -6.34 4.70 20.52
N ASP A 567 -5.39 5.55 20.85
CA ASP A 567 -3.94 5.37 20.61
C ASP A 567 -3.54 5.23 19.13
N PHE A 568 -4.44 5.57 18.19
CA PHE A 568 -4.07 5.61 16.77
C PHE A 568 -3.06 6.74 16.50
N LYS A 569 -2.01 6.43 15.74
CA LYS A 569 -1.01 7.43 15.30
C LYS A 569 -0.88 7.35 13.79
N ILE A 570 -0.97 8.50 13.10
CA ILE A 570 -0.72 8.57 11.67
C ILE A 570 0.75 8.26 11.41
N SER A 571 1.01 7.33 10.50
CA SER A 571 2.36 7.09 10.00
C SER A 571 2.78 8.20 9.03
N PRO A 572 3.98 8.78 9.17
CA PRO A 572 4.50 9.73 8.18
C PRO A 572 4.69 9.08 6.80
N PHE A 573 4.79 7.76 6.76
CA PHE A 573 5.00 6.97 5.55
C PHE A 573 3.69 6.51 4.89
N GLY A 574 2.53 7.04 5.30
CA GLY A 574 1.23 6.73 4.69
C GLY A 574 0.71 5.32 4.96
N LEU A 575 1.34 4.58 5.90
CA LEU A 575 0.91 3.25 6.34
C LEU A 575 -0.14 3.36 7.44
N THR A 576 -0.93 2.30 7.62
CA THR A 576 -2.03 2.25 8.61
C THR A 576 -1.80 1.12 9.64
N PRO A 577 -0.81 1.27 10.55
CA PRO A 577 -0.55 0.26 11.57
C PRO A 577 -1.65 0.26 12.65
N PHE A 578 -2.18 -0.93 12.96
CA PHE A 578 -3.20 -1.13 14.00
C PHE A 578 -2.64 -1.70 15.31
N TYR A 579 -1.37 -2.09 15.36
CA TYR A 579 -0.75 -2.50 16.62
C TYR A 579 -0.70 -1.33 17.60
N GLY A 580 -0.93 -1.60 18.88
CA GLY A 580 -1.06 -0.61 19.95
C GLY A 580 -2.34 0.22 19.90
N VAL A 581 -3.25 0.01 18.93
CA VAL A 581 -4.56 0.65 18.87
C VAL A 581 -5.55 -0.13 19.73
N SER A 582 -6.42 0.57 20.43
CA SER A 582 -7.49 -0.02 21.25
C SER A 582 -8.85 0.61 20.97
N LEU A 583 -9.90 -0.06 21.39
CA LEU A 583 -11.27 0.46 21.37
C LEU A 583 -11.72 0.79 22.80
N GLY A 584 -12.05 2.05 23.04
CA GLY A 584 -12.61 2.51 24.30
C GLY A 584 -14.14 2.54 24.28
N THR A 585 -14.74 2.62 25.45
CA THR A 585 -16.18 2.90 25.56
C THR A 585 -16.43 4.37 25.24
N VAL A 586 -17.33 4.64 24.30
CA VAL A 586 -17.83 6.01 24.08
C VAL A 586 -18.71 6.36 25.27
N LYS A 587 -18.29 7.38 26.06
CA LYS A 587 -19.09 7.92 27.15
C LYS A 587 -20.25 8.78 26.63
#